data_4dd39b27f3e6dd8569314e3f7c5f33d8
#
_entry.id   4dd39b27f3e6dd8569314e3f7c5f33d8
#
_cell.length_a   1.000
_cell.length_b   1.000
_cell.length_c   1.000
_cell.angle_alpha   90.00
_cell.angle_beta   90.00
_cell.angle_gamma   90.00
#
_symmetry.space_group_name_H-M   'P 1'
#
loop_
_entity.id
_entity.type
_entity.pdbx_description
1 polymer ?
#
loop_
_entity_poly.entity_id
_entity_poly.type
_entity_poly.pdbx_seq_one_letter_code
_entity_poly.pdbx_strand_id
1 'polypeptide(L)'
;MSARIDSAVAVVRPMTIASLDGVLELELEVYPFPWTRGNFVDSLVAGYTAWTLNHIDGDLIGYCVAMSGVDEMHLLNITVAPTARRRGHAGRLLAELVRLCRRSGATRLWREVRESNDQARDA
;
A
#
# COMPACT_ATOMS: atom_id res chain seq x y z
N MET A 1 22.47 -2.42 9.70
CA MET A 1 21.19 -3.12 9.83
C MET A 1 20.74 -3.63 8.47
N SER A 2 20.43 -4.87 8.35
CA SER A 2 20.03 -5.44 7.07
C SER A 2 18.54 -5.22 6.79
N ALA A 3 18.16 -5.23 5.51
CA ALA A 3 16.76 -5.19 5.09
C ALA A 3 15.94 -6.35 5.68
N ARG A 4 16.59 -7.46 5.97
CA ARG A 4 15.97 -8.63 6.59
C ARG A 4 15.44 -8.30 7.99
N ILE A 5 16.19 -7.52 8.77
CA ILE A 5 15.75 -7.11 10.11
C ILE A 5 14.60 -6.11 10.00
N ASP A 6 14.68 -5.17 9.04
CA ASP A 6 13.60 -4.22 8.80
C ASP A 6 12.31 -4.94 8.44
N SER A 7 12.38 -5.95 7.57
CA SER A 7 11.21 -6.76 7.20
C SER A 7 10.61 -7.49 8.40
N ALA A 8 11.46 -8.02 9.29
CA ALA A 8 11.01 -8.77 10.46
C ALA A 8 10.23 -7.90 11.45
N VAL A 9 10.49 -6.59 11.49
CA VAL A 9 9.83 -5.66 12.42
C VAL A 9 8.73 -4.83 11.76
N ALA A 10 8.42 -5.12 10.50
CA ALA A 10 7.36 -4.42 9.77
C ALA A 10 6.07 -5.25 9.80
N VAL A 11 4.95 -4.60 10.03
CA VAL A 11 3.64 -5.24 10.20
C VAL A 11 2.64 -4.63 9.23
N VAL A 12 1.89 -5.50 8.54
CA VAL A 12 0.77 -5.08 7.68
C VAL A 12 -0.48 -5.00 8.54
N ARG A 13 -1.18 -3.87 8.45
CA ARG A 13 -2.41 -3.61 9.21
C ARG A 13 -3.50 -3.07 8.29
N PRO A 14 -4.79 -3.29 8.62
CA PRO A 14 -5.85 -2.62 7.88
C PRO A 14 -5.71 -1.10 7.98
N MET A 15 -5.90 -0.40 6.86
CA MET A 15 -6.01 1.05 6.86
C MET A 15 -7.35 1.44 7.47
N THR A 16 -7.33 2.40 8.38
CA THR A 16 -8.54 2.91 9.04
C THR A 16 -8.55 4.43 8.97
N ILE A 17 -9.68 5.03 9.35
CA ILE A 17 -9.77 6.49 9.44
C ILE A 17 -8.66 7.05 10.35
N ALA A 18 -8.33 6.33 11.42
CA ALA A 18 -7.29 6.75 12.36
C ALA A 18 -5.89 6.79 11.73
N SER A 19 -5.66 6.00 10.67
CA SER A 19 -4.35 5.98 10.01
C SER A 19 -4.22 7.03 8.90
N LEU A 20 -5.29 7.74 8.55
CA LEU A 20 -5.29 8.62 7.37
C LEU A 20 -4.41 9.85 7.51
N ASP A 21 -4.21 10.40 8.71
CA ASP A 21 -3.35 11.57 8.85
C ASP A 21 -1.92 11.26 8.39
N GLY A 22 -1.37 10.13 8.82
CA GLY A 22 -0.04 9.69 8.39
C GLY A 22 0.00 9.32 6.91
N VAL A 23 -1.04 8.65 6.43
CA VAL A 23 -1.13 8.27 5.00
C VAL A 23 -1.15 9.51 4.13
N LEU A 24 -1.96 10.52 4.48
CA LEU A 24 -2.06 11.75 3.70
C LEU A 24 -0.77 12.56 3.73
N GLU A 25 -0.09 12.60 4.87
CA GLU A 25 1.19 13.27 4.97
C GLU A 25 2.20 12.66 3.99
N LEU A 26 2.25 11.34 3.93
CA LEU A 26 3.14 10.63 3.02
C LEU A 26 2.71 10.81 1.55
N GLU A 27 1.41 10.76 1.28
CA GLU A 27 0.87 10.96 -0.06
C GLU A 27 1.26 12.36 -0.60
N LEU A 28 1.12 13.39 0.22
CA LEU A 28 1.50 14.75 -0.14
C LEU A 28 3.01 14.89 -0.37
N GLU A 29 3.81 14.18 0.39
CA GLU A 29 5.27 14.21 0.25
C GLU A 29 5.73 13.59 -1.07
N VAL A 30 5.09 12.50 -1.49
CA VAL A 30 5.56 11.68 -2.61
C VAL A 30 5.02 12.14 -3.96
N TYR A 31 3.75 12.60 -4.01
CA TYR A 31 3.07 12.81 -5.28
C TYR A 31 2.77 14.28 -5.56
N PRO A 32 3.04 14.74 -6.80
CA PRO A 32 2.64 16.10 -7.22
C PRO A 32 1.13 16.27 -7.33
N PHE A 33 0.39 15.17 -7.59
CA PHE A 33 -1.06 15.15 -7.65
C PHE A 33 -1.60 14.10 -6.68
N PRO A 34 -1.55 14.40 -5.37
CA PRO A 34 -1.89 13.41 -4.36
C PRO A 34 -3.38 13.08 -4.33
N TRP A 35 -3.70 11.87 -3.89
CA TRP A 35 -5.06 11.56 -3.50
C TRP A 35 -5.45 12.42 -2.31
N THR A 36 -6.73 12.77 -2.26
CA THR A 36 -7.31 13.54 -1.15
C THR A 36 -7.76 12.61 -0.03
N ARG A 37 -8.03 13.19 1.15
CA ARG A 37 -8.68 12.45 2.24
C ARG A 37 -9.96 11.78 1.76
N GLY A 38 -10.77 12.51 0.97
CA GLY A 38 -12.02 11.98 0.42
C GLY A 38 -11.79 10.74 -0.45
N ASN A 39 -10.75 10.72 -1.25
CA ASN A 39 -10.43 9.55 -2.07
C ASN A 39 -10.15 8.31 -1.20
N PHE A 40 -9.40 8.48 -0.11
CA PHE A 40 -9.13 7.37 0.80
C PHE A 40 -10.38 6.95 1.57
N VAL A 41 -11.16 7.91 2.07
CA VAL A 41 -12.40 7.60 2.79
C VAL A 41 -13.36 6.85 1.88
N ASP A 42 -13.53 7.30 0.64
CA ASP A 42 -14.40 6.64 -0.33
C ASP A 42 -13.95 5.20 -0.59
N SER A 43 -12.65 4.97 -0.68
CA SER A 43 -12.09 3.62 -0.85
C SER A 43 -12.42 2.72 0.33
N LEU A 44 -12.29 3.25 1.55
CA LEU A 44 -12.62 2.50 2.77
C LEU A 44 -14.11 2.19 2.85
N VAL A 45 -14.96 3.17 2.55
CA VAL A 45 -16.41 3.00 2.55
C VAL A 45 -16.85 1.99 1.49
N ALA A 46 -16.21 2.01 0.33
CA ALA A 46 -16.50 1.06 -0.75
C ALA A 46 -16.05 -0.37 -0.42
N GLY A 47 -15.30 -0.56 0.66
CA GLY A 47 -14.82 -1.89 1.04
C GLY A 47 -13.58 -2.34 0.26
N TYR A 48 -12.83 -1.43 -0.32
CA TYR A 48 -11.60 -1.79 -1.01
C TYR A 48 -10.58 -2.35 -0.02
N THR A 49 -9.68 -3.18 -0.53
CA THR A 49 -8.56 -3.67 0.26
C THR A 49 -7.58 -2.52 0.45
N ALA A 50 -7.40 -2.08 1.69
CA ALA A 50 -6.52 -0.97 2.00
C ALA A 50 -5.70 -1.32 3.24
N TRP A 51 -4.38 -1.26 3.12
CA TRP A 51 -3.44 -1.65 4.16
C TRP A 51 -2.40 -0.58 4.39
N THR A 52 -1.96 -0.47 5.64
CA THR A 52 -0.73 0.23 5.99
C THR A 52 0.35 -0.78 6.33
N LEU A 53 1.59 -0.42 6.07
CA LEU A 53 2.77 -1.16 6.52
C LEU A 53 3.46 -0.29 7.55
N ASN A 54 3.64 -0.80 8.75
CA ASN A 54 4.17 -0.03 9.87
C ASN A 54 5.33 -0.76 10.51
N HIS A 55 6.28 -0.02 11.07
CA HIS A 55 7.20 -0.60 12.04
C HIS A 55 6.39 -1.11 13.23
N ILE A 56 6.93 -2.09 13.93
CA ILE A 56 6.26 -2.64 15.10
C ILE A 56 6.04 -1.58 16.18
N ASP A 57 6.86 -0.54 16.21
CA ASP A 57 6.74 0.59 17.13
C ASP A 57 5.69 1.63 16.66
N GLY A 58 5.11 1.45 15.48
CA GLY A 58 4.01 2.27 14.99
C GLY A 58 4.29 3.17 13.80
N ASP A 59 5.55 3.44 13.49
CA ASP A 59 5.89 4.37 12.39
C ASP A 59 5.42 3.83 11.04
N LEU A 60 4.78 4.71 10.26
CA LEU A 60 4.30 4.35 8.92
C LEU A 60 5.46 4.19 7.94
N ILE A 61 5.53 3.04 7.30
CA ILE A 61 6.51 2.74 6.26
C ILE A 61 5.92 2.95 4.87
N GLY A 62 4.65 2.57 4.69
CA GLY A 62 3.99 2.64 3.40
C GLY A 62 2.54 2.18 3.48
N TYR A 63 1.88 2.11 2.33
CA TYR A 63 0.48 1.70 2.26
C TYR A 63 0.12 1.25 0.85
N CYS A 64 -1.04 0.60 0.73
CA CYS A 64 -1.62 0.29 -0.57
C CYS A 64 -3.14 0.31 -0.51
N VAL A 65 -3.76 0.52 -1.67
CA VAL A 65 -5.20 0.41 -1.87
C VAL A 65 -5.44 -0.39 -3.15
N ALA A 66 -6.30 -1.40 -3.06
CA ALA A 66 -6.64 -2.25 -4.19
C ALA A 66 -8.14 -2.49 -4.25
N MET A 67 -8.69 -2.52 -5.45
CA MET A 67 -10.11 -2.73 -5.70
C MET A 67 -10.32 -4.14 -6.24
N SER A 68 -11.22 -4.92 -5.61
CA SER A 68 -11.59 -6.25 -6.09
C SER A 68 -12.61 -6.14 -7.21
N GLY A 69 -12.39 -6.88 -8.28
CA GLY A 69 -13.35 -7.08 -9.35
C GLY A 69 -13.73 -8.56 -9.45
N VAL A 70 -14.45 -8.92 -10.49
CA VAL A 70 -14.81 -10.32 -10.77
C VAL A 70 -13.54 -11.04 -11.25
N ASP A 71 -13.09 -12.03 -10.50
CA ASP A 71 -11.91 -12.83 -10.81
C ASP A 71 -10.60 -12.01 -10.92
N GLU A 72 -10.59 -10.75 -10.51
CA GLU A 72 -9.42 -9.90 -10.63
C GLU A 72 -9.35 -8.87 -9.52
N MET A 73 -8.17 -8.29 -9.34
CA MET A 73 -7.93 -7.23 -8.39
C MET A 73 -7.12 -6.13 -9.07
N HIS A 74 -7.45 -4.88 -8.79
CA HIS A 74 -6.79 -3.71 -9.35
C HIS A 74 -6.04 -2.97 -8.25
N LEU A 75 -4.72 -2.91 -8.36
CA LEU A 75 -3.89 -2.13 -7.45
C LEU A 75 -3.96 -0.66 -7.88
N LEU A 76 -4.57 0.17 -7.05
CA LEU A 76 -4.81 1.59 -7.35
C LEU A 76 -3.72 2.51 -6.81
N ASN A 77 -3.15 2.16 -5.66
CA ASN A 77 -2.12 2.97 -5.02
C ASN A 77 -1.21 2.05 -4.22
N ILE A 78 0.09 2.21 -4.38
CA ILE A 78 1.09 1.59 -3.53
C ILE A 78 2.22 2.60 -3.32
N THR A 79 2.55 2.87 -2.07
CA THR A 79 3.50 3.91 -1.71
C THR A 79 4.38 3.44 -0.56
N VAL A 80 5.68 3.71 -0.69
CA VAL A 80 6.66 3.47 0.38
C VAL A 80 7.35 4.79 0.69
N ALA A 81 7.52 5.09 1.97
CA ALA A 81 8.19 6.31 2.41
C ALA A 81 9.58 6.42 1.78
N PRO A 82 10.00 7.62 1.33
CA PRO A 82 11.31 7.79 0.68
C PRO A 82 12.47 7.27 1.54
N THR A 83 12.38 7.43 2.85
CA THR A 83 13.43 6.98 3.78
C THR A 83 13.49 5.47 3.95
N ALA A 84 12.47 4.74 3.49
CA ALA A 84 12.36 3.30 3.66
C ALA A 84 12.44 2.52 2.33
N ARG A 85 12.74 3.18 1.23
CA ARG A 85 12.82 2.54 -0.10
C ARG A 85 14.02 1.61 -0.21
N ARG A 86 13.93 0.68 -1.18
CA ARG A 86 14.97 -0.31 -1.49
C ARG A 86 15.21 -1.31 -0.37
N ARG A 87 14.18 -1.56 0.45
CA ARG A 87 14.24 -2.53 1.55
C ARG A 87 13.20 -3.65 1.39
N GLY A 88 12.60 -3.76 0.20
CA GLY A 88 11.63 -4.80 -0.11
C GLY A 88 10.23 -4.57 0.44
N HIS A 89 9.90 -3.37 0.94
CA HIS A 89 8.59 -3.10 1.55
C HIS A 89 7.45 -3.14 0.53
N ALA A 90 7.65 -2.56 -0.65
CA ALA A 90 6.63 -2.63 -1.69
C ALA A 90 6.40 -4.07 -2.13
N GLY A 91 7.48 -4.85 -2.26
CA GLY A 91 7.39 -6.27 -2.57
C GLY A 91 6.61 -7.04 -1.51
N ARG A 92 6.78 -6.68 -0.24
CA ARG A 92 6.03 -7.30 0.84
C ARG A 92 4.54 -7.01 0.74
N LEU A 93 4.15 -5.76 0.47
CA LEU A 93 2.75 -5.39 0.27
C LEU A 93 2.16 -6.14 -0.94
N LEU A 94 2.91 -6.20 -2.04
CA LEU A 94 2.48 -6.93 -3.24
C LEU A 94 2.30 -8.43 -2.95
N ALA A 95 3.21 -9.02 -2.19
CA ALA A 95 3.12 -10.44 -1.82
C ALA A 95 1.86 -10.71 -0.99
N GLU A 96 1.50 -9.81 -0.07
CA GLU A 96 0.26 -9.93 0.70
C GLU A 96 -0.97 -9.83 -0.21
N LEU A 97 -0.96 -8.93 -1.19
CA LEU A 97 -2.05 -8.82 -2.17
C LEU A 97 -2.18 -10.08 -3.01
N VAL A 98 -1.07 -10.66 -3.45
CA VAL A 98 -1.07 -11.92 -4.21
C VAL A 98 -1.68 -13.05 -3.37
N ARG A 99 -1.31 -13.13 -2.09
CA ARG A 99 -1.90 -14.13 -1.20
C ARG A 99 -3.41 -13.93 -1.05
N LEU A 100 -3.86 -12.69 -0.94
CA LEU A 100 -5.30 -12.38 -0.88
C LEU A 100 -5.99 -12.79 -2.17
N CYS A 101 -5.41 -12.50 -3.32
CA CYS A 101 -5.96 -12.92 -4.62
C CYS A 101 -6.16 -14.44 -4.67
N ARG A 102 -5.16 -15.20 -4.23
CA ARG A 102 -5.25 -16.67 -4.22
C ARG A 102 -6.36 -17.16 -3.30
N ARG A 103 -6.52 -16.55 -2.13
CA ARG A 103 -7.56 -16.95 -1.17
C ARG A 103 -8.96 -16.60 -1.66
N SER A 104 -9.11 -15.49 -2.38
CA SER A 104 -10.41 -14.99 -2.85
C SER A 104 -10.81 -15.53 -4.22
N GLY A 105 -9.93 -16.29 -4.87
CA GLY A 105 -10.19 -16.84 -6.20
C GLY A 105 -9.91 -15.87 -7.35
N ALA A 106 -9.33 -14.71 -7.07
CA ALA A 106 -8.91 -13.79 -8.12
C ALA A 106 -7.74 -14.38 -8.89
N THR A 107 -7.83 -14.39 -10.22
CA THR A 107 -6.81 -15.00 -11.09
C THR A 107 -5.85 -13.97 -11.66
N ARG A 108 -6.17 -12.69 -11.56
CA ARG A 108 -5.36 -11.61 -12.14
C ARG A 108 -5.23 -10.46 -11.15
N LEU A 109 -4.04 -9.89 -11.10
CA LEU A 109 -3.76 -8.66 -10.35
C LEU A 109 -3.25 -7.61 -11.33
N TRP A 110 -4.07 -6.56 -11.55
CA TRP A 110 -3.72 -5.45 -12.42
C TRP A 110 -3.09 -4.33 -11.62
N ARG A 111 -2.08 -3.70 -12.20
CA ARG A 111 -1.41 -2.55 -11.58
C ARG A 111 -1.81 -1.28 -12.33
N GLU A 112 -2.66 -0.49 -11.71
CA GLU A 112 -3.12 0.79 -12.26
C GLU A 112 -2.46 1.95 -11.51
N VAL A 113 -1.16 1.81 -11.25
CA VAL A 113 -0.41 2.85 -10.53
C VAL A 113 -0.13 4.04 -11.45
N ARG A 114 -0.17 5.23 -10.86
CA ARG A 114 0.10 6.47 -11.57
C ARG A 114 1.54 6.52 -12.06
N GLU A 115 1.80 7.24 -13.16
CA GLU A 115 3.16 7.39 -13.68
C GLU A 115 4.12 7.97 -12.66
N SER A 116 3.63 8.89 -11.82
CA SER A 116 4.44 9.51 -10.78
C SER A 116 4.87 8.53 -9.68
N ASN A 117 4.38 7.28 -9.70
CA ASN A 117 4.71 6.26 -8.71
C ASN A 117 5.77 5.30 -9.25
N ASP A 118 6.88 5.84 -9.72
CA ASP A 118 7.96 5.03 -10.30
C ASP A 118 8.59 4.10 -9.28
N GLN A 119 8.61 4.48 -8.00
CA GLN A 119 9.17 3.67 -6.93
C GLN A 119 8.47 2.33 -6.77
N ALA A 120 7.16 2.30 -6.99
CA ALA A 120 6.40 1.05 -6.90
C ALA A 120 6.75 0.08 -8.03
N ARG A 121 7.11 0.62 -9.20
CA ARG A 121 7.50 -0.21 -10.35
C ARG A 121 8.89 -0.80 -10.17
N ASP A 122 9.76 -0.09 -9.47
CA ASP A 122 11.15 -0.47 -9.28
C ASP A 122 11.36 -1.34 -8.04
N ALA A 123 10.34 -1.50 -7.24
CA ALA A 123 10.43 -2.27 -5.98
C ALA A 123 10.36 -3.82 -6.19
#